data_f7a26b02ff66bcc76367655e8dc798ad
#
_entry.id   f7a26b02ff66bcc76367655e8dc798ad
#
_cell.length_a   1.000
_cell.length_b   1.000
_cell.length_c   1.000
_cell.angle_alpha   90.00
_cell.angle_beta   90.00
_cell.angle_gamma   90.00
#
_symmetry.space_group_name_H-M   'P 1'
#
loop_
_entity.id
_entity.type
_entity.pdbx_description
1 polymer ?
#
loop_
_entity_poly.entity_id
_entity_poly.type
_entity_poly.pdbx_seq_one_letter_code
_entity_poly.pdbx_strand_id
1 'polypeptide(L)'
;MSSSVTTLSNFIMGTWVPCSGENLLYHAVSGEPIYAAGTKGTDYAGMLAWARSKGNRTLRKMTFHERARMLKALALHLNTKKELFYQISYATGATKGDSWIDIDGGIGNLFVYASKGRRELPDEPFLLDGNPEMLSKNGTFIGQHIAVPLEGCAIHINAFNFPVWGMLEKIAVNLLAGMPCIVKPASLTCFLTEVVSKEIIASGILPEGAFQLLCGSLGDMLEHVDCQDVVTFTGSASTGMMLKNKSSIVSNAVRFNMEADSLNCSILGPEAAPGTEEFALFVKEVVREMTVKAGQKCT
;
A
#
# COMPACT_ATOMS: atom_id res chain seq x y z
N MET A 1 -16.52 -33.22 3.08
CA MET A 1 -16.90 -32.55 1.81
C MET A 1 -15.68 -31.79 1.34
N SER A 2 -15.13 -32.10 0.17
CA SER A 2 -14.00 -31.34 -0.40
C SER A 2 -14.51 -29.92 -0.66
N SER A 3 -14.05 -28.94 0.11
CA SER A 3 -14.32 -27.53 -0.17
C SER A 3 -13.65 -27.20 -1.52
N SER A 4 -14.46 -26.77 -2.48
CA SER A 4 -13.93 -26.35 -3.79
C SER A 4 -13.03 -25.13 -3.57
N VAL A 5 -11.79 -25.21 -4.04
CA VAL A 5 -10.84 -24.08 -4.04
C VAL A 5 -11.41 -22.96 -4.91
N THR A 6 -11.53 -21.75 -4.36
CA THR A 6 -12.04 -20.59 -5.10
C THR A 6 -10.90 -19.88 -5.81
N THR A 7 -11.01 -19.65 -7.11
CA THR A 7 -10.03 -18.85 -7.86
C THR A 7 -10.28 -17.36 -7.62
N LEU A 8 -9.26 -16.65 -7.17
CA LEU A 8 -9.27 -15.18 -7.00
C LEU A 8 -9.30 -14.47 -8.36
N SER A 9 -9.46 -13.15 -8.31
CA SER A 9 -9.42 -12.30 -9.50
C SER A 9 -8.39 -11.19 -9.35
N ASN A 10 -7.75 -10.83 -10.45
CA ASN A 10 -6.98 -9.62 -10.63
C ASN A 10 -7.90 -8.50 -11.11
N PHE A 11 -7.62 -7.25 -10.77
CA PHE A 11 -8.29 -6.09 -11.35
C PHE A 11 -7.34 -5.36 -12.27
N ILE A 12 -7.50 -5.53 -13.58
CA ILE A 12 -6.56 -5.12 -14.62
C ILE A 12 -7.30 -4.27 -15.65
N MET A 13 -6.79 -3.06 -15.92
CA MET A 13 -7.32 -2.14 -16.93
C MET A 13 -8.85 -1.96 -16.86
N GLY A 14 -9.36 -1.79 -15.63
CA GLY A 14 -10.78 -1.56 -15.38
C GLY A 14 -11.66 -2.80 -15.33
N THR A 15 -11.08 -4.00 -15.45
CA THR A 15 -11.85 -5.26 -15.54
C THR A 15 -11.35 -6.28 -14.52
N TRP A 16 -12.28 -7.02 -13.89
CA TRP A 16 -11.96 -8.20 -13.09
C TRP A 16 -11.66 -9.38 -14.00
N VAL A 17 -10.45 -9.93 -13.89
CA VAL A 17 -9.95 -11.05 -14.66
C VAL A 17 -9.64 -12.20 -13.69
N PRO A 18 -10.19 -13.42 -13.87
CA PRO A 18 -9.82 -14.54 -13.02
C PRO A 18 -8.33 -14.78 -13.01
N CYS A 19 -7.77 -15.09 -11.83
CA CYS A 19 -6.37 -15.49 -11.70
C CYS A 19 -6.09 -16.77 -12.49
N SER A 20 -4.84 -16.95 -12.92
CA SER A 20 -4.40 -18.16 -13.64
C SER A 20 -4.41 -19.43 -12.77
N GLY A 21 -4.48 -19.28 -11.44
CA GLY A 21 -4.71 -20.39 -10.51
C GLY A 21 -3.51 -21.28 -10.21
N GLU A 22 -2.31 -20.89 -10.62
CA GLU A 22 -1.08 -21.70 -10.44
C GLU A 22 -0.59 -21.78 -8.99
N ASN A 23 -1.04 -20.88 -8.11
CA ASN A 23 -0.63 -20.83 -6.72
C ASN A 23 -1.81 -21.11 -5.79
N LEU A 24 -1.75 -22.21 -5.05
CA LEU A 24 -2.71 -22.50 -3.99
C LEU A 24 -2.41 -21.68 -2.74
N LEU A 25 -3.46 -21.16 -2.13
CA LEU A 25 -3.42 -20.41 -0.88
C LEU A 25 -4.15 -21.20 0.19
N TYR A 26 -3.57 -21.26 1.38
CA TYR A 26 -3.99 -22.13 2.44
C TYR A 26 -4.56 -21.34 3.62
N HIS A 27 -5.54 -21.91 4.28
CA HIS A 27 -6.03 -21.42 5.54
C HIS A 27 -4.94 -21.61 6.61
N ALA A 28 -4.47 -20.53 7.22
CA ALA A 28 -3.28 -20.56 8.10
C ALA A 28 -3.44 -21.45 9.34
N VAL A 29 -4.68 -21.72 9.79
CA VAL A 29 -4.96 -22.54 10.98
C VAL A 29 -5.17 -24.00 10.61
N SER A 30 -5.99 -24.30 9.58
CA SER A 30 -6.33 -25.69 9.19
C SER A 30 -5.33 -26.30 8.22
N GLY A 31 -4.57 -25.50 7.47
CA GLY A 31 -3.68 -25.97 6.42
C GLY A 31 -4.41 -26.43 5.15
N GLU A 32 -5.73 -26.25 5.08
CA GLU A 32 -6.51 -26.64 3.89
C GLU A 32 -6.39 -25.58 2.78
N PRO A 33 -6.35 -25.99 1.51
CA PRO A 33 -6.36 -25.05 0.39
C PRO A 33 -7.75 -24.39 0.29
N ILE A 34 -7.79 -23.07 0.24
CA ILE A 34 -9.03 -22.28 0.20
C ILE A 34 -9.16 -21.44 -1.06
N TYR A 35 -8.06 -20.93 -1.58
CA TYR A 35 -8.03 -20.08 -2.76
C TYR A 35 -6.94 -20.51 -3.75
N ALA A 36 -7.08 -20.07 -5.00
CA ALA A 36 -6.03 -20.13 -6.00
C ALA A 36 -5.80 -18.74 -6.59
N ALA A 37 -4.54 -18.35 -6.74
CA ALA A 37 -4.12 -17.05 -7.25
C ALA A 37 -3.12 -17.22 -8.39
N GLY A 38 -2.80 -16.14 -9.10
CA GLY A 38 -1.79 -16.14 -10.15
C GLY A 38 -1.98 -15.02 -11.15
N THR A 39 -0.93 -14.75 -11.90
CA THR A 39 -0.85 -13.62 -12.84
C THR A 39 -0.25 -14.03 -14.20
N LYS A 40 -0.22 -15.33 -14.50
CA LYS A 40 0.32 -15.83 -15.77
C LYS A 40 -0.50 -15.29 -16.95
N GLY A 41 0.20 -14.75 -17.95
CA GLY A 41 -0.44 -14.17 -19.14
C GLY A 41 -0.92 -12.72 -18.96
N THR A 42 -0.59 -12.07 -17.83
CA THR A 42 -0.92 -10.65 -17.60
C THR A 42 -0.07 -9.74 -18.50
N ASP A 43 -0.71 -8.75 -19.11
CA ASP A 43 -0.05 -7.66 -19.86
C ASP A 43 0.38 -6.55 -18.88
N TYR A 44 1.58 -6.69 -18.31
CA TYR A 44 2.10 -5.73 -17.33
C TYR A 44 2.42 -4.37 -17.94
N ALA A 45 2.91 -4.33 -19.18
CA ALA A 45 3.16 -3.09 -19.90
C ALA A 45 1.85 -2.33 -20.17
N GLY A 46 0.80 -3.05 -20.58
CA GLY A 46 -0.55 -2.51 -20.76
C GLY A 46 -1.14 -1.95 -19.47
N MET A 47 -0.92 -2.61 -18.33
CA MET A 47 -1.37 -2.11 -17.01
C MET A 47 -0.75 -0.76 -16.66
N LEU A 48 0.56 -0.59 -16.88
CA LEU A 48 1.24 0.69 -16.66
C LEU A 48 0.75 1.77 -17.62
N ALA A 49 0.63 1.43 -18.91
CA ALA A 49 0.10 2.34 -19.93
C ALA A 49 -1.33 2.79 -19.60
N TRP A 50 -2.18 1.88 -19.11
CA TRP A 50 -3.54 2.20 -18.67
C TRP A 50 -3.54 3.13 -17.46
N ALA A 51 -2.76 2.84 -16.42
CA ALA A 51 -2.65 3.69 -15.25
C ALA A 51 -2.21 5.12 -15.62
N ARG A 52 -1.17 5.25 -16.46
CA ARG A 52 -0.64 6.54 -16.93
C ARG A 52 -1.67 7.30 -17.76
N SER A 53 -2.32 6.63 -18.72
CA SER A 53 -3.23 7.30 -19.67
C SER A 53 -4.62 7.63 -19.10
N LYS A 54 -5.13 6.81 -18.19
CA LYS A 54 -6.47 6.96 -17.59
C LYS A 54 -6.41 7.56 -16.18
N GLY A 55 -5.85 6.83 -15.23
CA GLY A 55 -5.86 7.22 -13.83
C GLY A 55 -5.07 8.49 -13.55
N ASN A 56 -3.85 8.55 -14.06
CA ASN A 56 -2.98 9.71 -13.87
C ASN A 56 -3.58 10.98 -14.46
N ARG A 57 -4.11 10.89 -15.70
CA ARG A 57 -4.72 12.03 -16.39
C ARG A 57 -5.89 12.65 -15.60
N THR A 58 -6.66 11.84 -14.88
CA THR A 58 -7.78 12.32 -14.06
C THR A 58 -7.29 12.86 -12.73
N LEU A 59 -6.47 12.08 -12.00
CA LEU A 59 -6.00 12.43 -10.66
C LEU A 59 -5.17 13.71 -10.64
N ARG A 60 -4.34 13.96 -11.64
CA ARG A 60 -3.52 15.18 -11.74
C ARG A 60 -4.31 16.46 -11.93
N LYS A 61 -5.54 16.39 -12.44
CA LYS A 61 -6.44 17.54 -12.59
C LYS A 61 -7.19 17.89 -11.31
N MET A 62 -7.32 16.93 -10.40
CA MET A 62 -7.98 17.13 -9.13
C MET A 62 -7.08 17.95 -8.20
N THR A 63 -7.69 18.83 -7.39
CA THR A 63 -6.98 19.52 -6.31
C THR A 63 -6.64 18.55 -5.16
N PHE A 64 -5.72 18.94 -4.28
CA PHE A 64 -5.45 18.17 -3.05
C PHE A 64 -6.72 17.99 -2.21
N HIS A 65 -7.59 19.01 -2.13
CA HIS A 65 -8.83 18.93 -1.38
C HIS A 65 -9.84 17.98 -2.01
N GLU A 66 -9.95 17.91 -3.33
CA GLU A 66 -10.80 16.95 -4.04
C GLU A 66 -10.33 15.53 -3.80
N ARG A 67 -9.02 15.27 -3.95
CA ARG A 67 -8.41 13.95 -3.65
C ARG A 67 -8.58 13.58 -2.18
N ALA A 68 -8.44 14.52 -1.26
CA ALA A 68 -8.68 14.31 0.17
C ALA A 68 -10.15 13.97 0.48
N ARG A 69 -11.12 14.62 -0.18
CA ARG A 69 -12.55 14.27 -0.07
C ARG A 69 -12.84 12.87 -0.60
N MET A 70 -12.22 12.51 -1.72
CA MET A 70 -12.28 11.15 -2.29
C MET A 70 -11.75 10.09 -1.30
N LEU A 71 -10.59 10.32 -0.69
CA LEU A 71 -10.03 9.42 0.34
C LEU A 71 -10.96 9.29 1.55
N LYS A 72 -11.56 10.40 2.02
CA LYS A 72 -12.53 10.37 3.12
C LYS A 72 -13.77 9.55 2.78
N ALA A 73 -14.31 9.74 1.58
CA ALA A 73 -15.47 8.97 1.11
C ALA A 73 -15.16 7.48 1.05
N LEU A 74 -13.97 7.12 0.53
CA LEU A 74 -13.50 5.73 0.49
C LEU A 74 -13.36 5.13 1.89
N ALA A 75 -12.76 5.86 2.84
CA ALA A 75 -12.63 5.44 4.23
C ALA A 75 -13.99 5.17 4.88
N LEU A 76 -14.96 6.07 4.68
CA LEU A 76 -16.33 5.90 5.18
C LEU A 76 -17.00 4.66 4.59
N HIS A 77 -16.88 4.44 3.28
CA HIS A 77 -17.42 3.24 2.62
C HIS A 77 -16.81 1.95 3.18
N LEU A 78 -15.48 1.85 3.21
CA LEU A 78 -14.78 0.65 3.72
C LEU A 78 -15.11 0.39 5.20
N ASN A 79 -15.28 1.44 5.99
CA ASN A 79 -15.67 1.30 7.40
C ASN A 79 -17.03 0.61 7.58
N THR A 80 -17.97 0.74 6.62
CA THR A 80 -19.24 0.02 6.64
C THR A 80 -19.11 -1.47 6.31
N LYS A 81 -17.96 -1.90 5.77
CA LYS A 81 -17.69 -3.26 5.29
C LYS A 81 -16.77 -4.07 6.20
N LYS A 82 -16.36 -3.53 7.34
CA LYS A 82 -15.34 -4.14 8.22
C LYS A 82 -15.66 -5.58 8.63
N GLU A 83 -16.91 -5.87 8.94
CA GLU A 83 -17.31 -7.22 9.39
C GLU A 83 -17.04 -8.29 8.33
N LEU A 84 -17.23 -7.97 7.05
CA LEU A 84 -16.83 -8.84 5.94
C LEU A 84 -15.33 -9.08 5.95
N PHE A 85 -14.54 -8.02 6.14
CA PHE A 85 -13.07 -8.12 6.15
C PHE A 85 -12.56 -8.94 7.33
N TYR A 86 -13.16 -8.80 8.52
CA TYR A 86 -12.83 -9.61 9.69
C TYR A 86 -13.07 -11.08 9.46
N GLN A 87 -14.21 -11.45 8.85
CA GLN A 87 -14.53 -12.83 8.53
C GLN A 87 -13.48 -13.48 7.61
N ILE A 88 -13.02 -12.75 6.61
CA ILE A 88 -11.99 -13.23 5.67
C ILE A 88 -10.60 -13.23 6.32
N SER A 89 -10.30 -12.22 7.15
CA SER A 89 -9.01 -12.08 7.84
C SER A 89 -8.72 -13.27 8.75
N TYR A 90 -9.74 -13.94 9.29
CA TYR A 90 -9.59 -15.13 10.11
C TYR A 90 -8.79 -16.25 9.41
N ALA A 91 -8.92 -16.38 8.10
CA ALA A 91 -8.18 -17.36 7.32
C ALA A 91 -6.66 -17.08 7.25
N THR A 92 -6.21 -15.88 7.59
CA THR A 92 -4.78 -15.54 7.72
C THR A 92 -4.17 -16.02 9.04
N GLY A 93 -4.97 -16.57 9.95
CA GLY A 93 -4.57 -16.92 11.32
C GLY A 93 -4.64 -15.75 12.31
N ALA A 94 -5.07 -14.57 11.86
CA ALA A 94 -5.21 -13.40 12.71
C ALA A 94 -6.36 -13.57 13.71
N THR A 95 -6.15 -13.16 14.97
CA THR A 95 -7.21 -12.98 15.94
C THR A 95 -8.07 -11.77 15.58
N LYS A 96 -9.23 -11.61 16.25
CA LYS A 96 -10.07 -10.41 16.06
C LYS A 96 -9.30 -9.13 16.40
N GLY A 97 -8.47 -9.15 17.45
CA GLY A 97 -7.64 -8.02 17.84
C GLY A 97 -6.57 -7.68 16.82
N ASP A 98 -5.92 -8.69 16.25
CA ASP A 98 -4.93 -8.52 15.17
C ASP A 98 -5.58 -7.98 13.88
N SER A 99 -6.76 -8.51 13.54
CA SER A 99 -7.54 -8.04 12.40
C SER A 99 -7.98 -6.59 12.55
N TRP A 100 -8.34 -6.17 13.78
CA TRP A 100 -8.67 -4.78 14.09
C TRP A 100 -7.47 -3.85 13.83
N ILE A 101 -6.27 -4.25 14.25
CA ILE A 101 -5.05 -3.45 13.98
C ILE A 101 -4.84 -3.27 12.48
N ASP A 102 -4.95 -4.34 11.70
CA ASP A 102 -4.73 -4.30 10.25
C ASP A 102 -5.86 -3.54 9.51
N ILE A 103 -7.11 -3.87 9.76
CA ILE A 103 -8.25 -3.36 9.00
C ILE A 103 -8.61 -1.94 9.42
N ASP A 104 -8.85 -1.71 10.73
CA ASP A 104 -9.20 -0.37 11.22
C ASP A 104 -8.02 0.59 11.12
N GLY A 105 -6.80 0.12 11.40
CA GLY A 105 -5.59 0.91 11.21
C GLY A 105 -5.38 1.31 9.74
N GLY A 106 -5.58 0.39 8.81
CA GLY A 106 -5.54 0.67 7.38
C GLY A 106 -6.58 1.71 6.94
N ILE A 107 -7.84 1.54 7.34
CA ILE A 107 -8.91 2.53 7.07
C ILE A 107 -8.59 3.86 7.76
N GLY A 108 -8.02 3.82 8.97
CA GLY A 108 -7.56 5.00 9.69
C GLY A 108 -6.56 5.84 8.90
N ASN A 109 -5.63 5.21 8.18
CA ASN A 109 -4.69 5.93 7.32
C ASN A 109 -5.39 6.76 6.23
N LEU A 110 -6.45 6.25 5.61
CA LEU A 110 -7.24 7.03 4.66
C LEU A 110 -7.83 8.29 5.30
N PHE A 111 -8.35 8.20 6.53
CA PHE A 111 -8.85 9.36 7.28
C PHE A 111 -7.74 10.35 7.61
N VAL A 112 -6.57 9.86 8.05
CA VAL A 112 -5.41 10.70 8.38
C VAL A 112 -4.98 11.51 7.16
N TYR A 113 -4.75 10.86 6.01
CA TYR A 113 -4.32 11.55 4.80
C TYR A 113 -5.42 12.44 4.20
N ALA A 114 -6.69 12.06 4.31
CA ALA A 114 -7.81 12.94 3.95
C ALA A 114 -7.85 14.20 4.82
N SER A 115 -7.58 14.08 6.11
CA SER A 115 -7.51 15.23 7.02
C SER A 115 -6.30 16.11 6.73
N LYS A 116 -5.10 15.52 6.59
CA LYS A 116 -3.87 16.25 6.26
C LYS A 116 -3.99 16.98 4.93
N GLY A 117 -4.47 16.31 3.88
CA GLY A 117 -4.63 16.91 2.56
C GLY A 117 -5.50 18.17 2.55
N ARG A 118 -6.49 18.26 3.45
CA ARG A 118 -7.34 19.44 3.58
C ARG A 118 -6.81 20.53 4.49
N ARG A 119 -5.99 20.17 5.49
CA ARG A 119 -5.49 21.15 6.48
C ARG A 119 -4.12 21.70 6.14
N GLU A 120 -3.28 20.91 5.49
CA GLU A 120 -1.85 21.18 5.30
C GLU A 120 -1.50 21.49 3.84
N LEU A 121 -2.38 21.13 2.89
CA LEU A 121 -2.16 21.34 1.46
C LEU A 121 -3.20 22.33 0.88
N PRO A 122 -2.85 23.07 -0.18
CA PRO A 122 -3.75 24.04 -0.80
C PRO A 122 -4.89 23.36 -1.58
N ASP A 123 -5.96 24.09 -1.86
CA ASP A 123 -7.01 23.62 -2.78
C ASP A 123 -6.63 23.87 -4.23
N GLU A 124 -5.46 23.36 -4.61
CA GLU A 124 -4.84 23.46 -5.93
C GLU A 124 -4.32 22.07 -6.36
N PRO A 125 -4.11 21.82 -7.66
CA PRO A 125 -3.53 20.57 -8.13
C PRO A 125 -2.02 20.47 -7.91
N PHE A 126 -1.36 21.53 -7.46
CA PHE A 126 0.07 21.64 -7.21
C PHE A 126 0.35 22.33 -5.87
N LEU A 127 1.58 22.26 -5.39
CA LEU A 127 2.04 22.92 -4.18
C LEU A 127 3.21 23.86 -4.53
N LEU A 128 3.09 25.13 -4.12
CA LEU A 128 4.23 26.04 -4.07
C LEU A 128 5.04 25.72 -2.80
N ASP A 129 6.28 25.31 -2.99
CA ASP A 129 7.18 24.94 -1.91
C ASP A 129 8.12 26.09 -1.57
N GLY A 130 7.84 26.77 -0.46
CA GLY A 130 8.55 27.96 -0.01
C GLY A 130 8.23 29.24 -0.77
N ASN A 131 9.04 30.25 -0.54
CA ASN A 131 8.94 31.54 -1.21
C ASN A 131 9.84 31.59 -2.47
N PRO A 132 9.58 32.52 -3.41
CA PRO A 132 10.51 32.80 -4.49
C PRO A 132 11.87 33.24 -3.93
N GLU A 133 12.93 32.61 -4.44
CA GLU A 133 14.30 32.89 -4.04
C GLU A 133 15.04 33.70 -5.11
N MET A 134 15.71 34.77 -4.68
CA MET A 134 16.52 35.59 -5.58
C MET A 134 17.89 34.93 -5.80
N LEU A 135 18.12 34.44 -7.00
CA LEU A 135 19.32 33.67 -7.37
C LEU A 135 20.42 34.53 -8.01
N SER A 136 20.16 35.81 -8.23
CA SER A 136 21.15 36.78 -8.72
C SER A 136 21.15 38.06 -7.88
N LYS A 137 22.34 38.73 -7.79
CA LYS A 137 22.50 39.97 -7.05
C LYS A 137 21.59 41.12 -7.50
N ASN A 138 21.19 41.11 -8.75
CA ASN A 138 20.42 42.20 -9.38
C ASN A 138 18.93 41.84 -9.55
N GLY A 139 18.45 40.75 -8.99
CA GLY A 139 17.07 40.31 -9.12
C GLY A 139 16.65 39.87 -10.54
N THR A 140 17.64 39.66 -11.41
CA THR A 140 17.38 39.24 -12.81
C THR A 140 17.12 37.75 -12.97
N PHE A 141 17.32 36.97 -11.90
CA PHE A 141 17.08 35.53 -11.87
C PHE A 141 16.43 35.16 -10.53
N ILE A 142 15.21 34.62 -10.60
CA ILE A 142 14.41 34.21 -9.47
C ILE A 142 14.01 32.74 -9.67
N GLY A 143 14.14 31.92 -8.62
CA GLY A 143 13.70 30.54 -8.58
C GLY A 143 12.46 30.37 -7.70
N GLN A 144 11.58 29.44 -8.07
CA GLN A 144 10.45 29.01 -7.26
C GLN A 144 10.30 27.49 -7.39
N HIS A 145 10.20 26.79 -6.26
CA HIS A 145 9.89 25.36 -6.29
C HIS A 145 8.39 25.15 -6.39
N ILE A 146 8.00 24.28 -7.34
CA ILE A 146 6.60 23.87 -7.52
C ILE A 146 6.56 22.34 -7.55
N ALA A 147 5.86 21.75 -6.57
CA ALA A 147 5.61 20.31 -6.56
C ALA A 147 4.32 19.99 -7.33
N VAL A 148 4.46 19.17 -8.36
CA VAL A 148 3.35 18.70 -9.20
C VAL A 148 3.25 17.17 -9.14
N PRO A 149 2.05 16.57 -9.35
CA PRO A 149 1.93 15.12 -9.46
C PRO A 149 2.79 14.57 -10.60
N LEU A 150 3.47 13.45 -10.35
CA LEU A 150 4.19 12.70 -11.37
C LEU A 150 3.25 12.19 -12.46
N GLU A 151 3.77 11.92 -13.66
CA GLU A 151 3.01 11.42 -14.82
C GLU A 151 2.96 9.89 -14.91
N GLY A 152 3.50 9.20 -13.92
CA GLY A 152 3.62 7.75 -13.85
C GLY A 152 2.54 7.06 -13.02
N CYS A 153 2.91 5.89 -12.54
CA CYS A 153 2.11 5.02 -11.69
C CYS A 153 2.92 4.60 -10.45
N ALA A 154 2.25 4.43 -9.33
CA ALA A 154 2.86 3.87 -8.11
C ALA A 154 2.62 2.35 -8.05
N ILE A 155 3.69 1.57 -7.99
CA ILE A 155 3.65 0.10 -7.85
C ILE A 155 3.91 -0.22 -6.38
N HIS A 156 2.91 -0.84 -5.72
CA HIS A 156 2.97 -1.19 -4.31
C HIS A 156 3.22 -2.69 -4.14
N ILE A 157 4.39 -3.06 -3.64
CA ILE A 157 4.76 -4.44 -3.32
C ILE A 157 4.69 -4.59 -1.81
N ASN A 158 3.63 -5.25 -1.32
CA ASN A 158 3.29 -5.26 0.09
C ASN A 158 3.68 -6.58 0.77
N ALA A 159 3.96 -6.52 2.09
CA ALA A 159 4.22 -7.67 2.92
C ALA A 159 2.91 -8.41 3.31
N PHE A 160 3.07 -9.64 3.83
CA PHE A 160 1.94 -10.53 4.15
C PHE A 160 1.28 -10.20 5.48
N ASN A 161 2.00 -9.59 6.40
CA ASN A 161 1.58 -9.46 7.81
C ASN A 161 0.49 -8.41 8.05
N PHE A 162 0.42 -7.37 7.22
CA PHE A 162 -0.60 -6.32 7.27
C PHE A 162 -1.21 -6.08 5.88
N PRO A 163 -1.97 -7.05 5.33
CA PRO A 163 -2.46 -7.00 3.95
C PRO A 163 -3.39 -5.82 3.67
N VAL A 164 -4.21 -5.39 4.64
CA VAL A 164 -5.13 -4.25 4.48
C VAL A 164 -4.43 -2.93 4.81
N TRP A 165 -3.74 -2.84 5.96
CA TRP A 165 -2.99 -1.64 6.33
C TRP A 165 -1.95 -1.28 5.27
N GLY A 166 -1.08 -2.23 4.92
CA GLY A 166 -0.01 -1.99 3.95
C GLY A 166 -0.50 -1.58 2.57
N MET A 167 -1.70 -2.04 2.14
CA MET A 167 -2.35 -1.54 0.94
C MET A 167 -2.85 -0.11 1.13
N LEU A 168 -3.67 0.14 2.15
CA LEU A 168 -4.41 1.39 2.30
C LEU A 168 -3.51 2.58 2.63
N GLU A 169 -2.44 2.39 3.42
CA GLU A 169 -1.48 3.46 3.70
C GLU A 169 -0.79 3.97 2.44
N LYS A 170 -0.37 3.07 1.54
CA LYS A 170 0.30 3.43 0.29
C LYS A 170 -0.66 4.06 -0.71
N ILE A 171 -1.88 3.50 -0.83
CA ILE A 171 -2.94 4.08 -1.64
C ILE A 171 -3.26 5.51 -1.18
N ALA A 172 -3.39 5.75 0.13
CA ALA A 172 -3.71 7.06 0.68
C ALA A 172 -2.71 8.12 0.24
N VAL A 173 -1.40 7.82 0.38
CA VAL A 173 -0.32 8.75 -0.01
C VAL A 173 -0.35 9.03 -1.50
N ASN A 174 -0.38 7.97 -2.32
CA ASN A 174 -0.21 8.11 -3.77
C ASN A 174 -1.44 8.75 -4.43
N LEU A 175 -2.65 8.39 -4.02
CA LEU A 175 -3.86 9.03 -4.52
C LEU A 175 -3.95 10.50 -4.11
N LEU A 176 -3.53 10.85 -2.86
CA LEU A 176 -3.46 12.26 -2.44
C LEU A 176 -2.42 13.03 -3.24
N ALA A 177 -1.29 12.41 -3.57
CA ALA A 177 -0.27 12.99 -4.45
C ALA A 177 -0.71 13.09 -5.93
N GLY A 178 -1.85 12.50 -6.30
CA GLY A 178 -2.37 12.54 -7.67
C GLY A 178 -1.83 11.44 -8.59
N MET A 179 -1.33 10.34 -8.02
CA MET A 179 -0.82 9.19 -8.76
C MET A 179 -1.76 7.98 -8.67
N PRO A 180 -2.03 7.28 -9.80
CA PRO A 180 -2.68 5.98 -9.79
C PRO A 180 -1.76 4.92 -9.18
N CYS A 181 -2.32 3.80 -8.75
CA CYS A 181 -1.56 2.73 -8.16
C CYS A 181 -1.90 1.34 -8.72
N ILE A 182 -0.89 0.48 -8.76
CA ILE A 182 -0.99 -0.95 -8.98
C ILE A 182 -0.57 -1.63 -7.68
N VAL A 183 -1.49 -2.32 -7.04
CA VAL A 183 -1.25 -3.01 -5.78
C VAL A 183 -0.91 -4.47 -6.03
N LYS A 184 0.23 -4.91 -5.56
CA LYS A 184 0.65 -6.31 -5.51
C LYS A 184 0.81 -6.72 -4.04
N PRO A 185 -0.23 -7.30 -3.41
CA PRO A 185 -0.12 -7.86 -2.06
C PRO A 185 0.82 -9.06 -2.03
N ALA A 186 1.26 -9.45 -0.85
CA ALA A 186 1.93 -10.74 -0.68
C ALA A 186 0.95 -11.88 -1.06
N SER A 187 1.45 -12.87 -1.79
CA SER A 187 0.59 -13.95 -2.31
C SER A 187 -0.15 -14.70 -1.20
N LEU A 188 0.49 -14.94 -0.06
CA LEU A 188 -0.08 -15.70 1.06
C LEU A 188 -1.39 -15.13 1.61
N THR A 189 -1.60 -13.81 1.54
CA THR A 189 -2.75 -13.12 2.14
C THR A 189 -3.51 -12.27 1.13
N CYS A 190 -3.23 -12.42 -0.17
CA CYS A 190 -3.84 -11.60 -1.22
C CYS A 190 -5.38 -11.77 -1.32
N PHE A 191 -5.93 -12.87 -0.83
CA PHE A 191 -7.38 -13.09 -0.79
C PHE A 191 -8.11 -12.04 0.06
N LEU A 192 -7.51 -11.59 1.19
CA LEU A 192 -8.10 -10.51 1.98
C LEU A 192 -7.99 -9.17 1.24
N THR A 193 -6.84 -8.91 0.62
CA THR A 193 -6.65 -7.69 -0.18
C THR A 193 -7.60 -7.65 -1.38
N GLU A 194 -7.87 -8.78 -2.02
CA GLU A 194 -8.82 -8.90 -3.13
C GLU A 194 -10.25 -8.54 -2.71
N VAL A 195 -10.70 -9.02 -1.55
CA VAL A 195 -12.03 -8.68 -1.02
C VAL A 195 -12.16 -7.19 -0.72
N VAL A 196 -11.15 -6.58 -0.08
CA VAL A 196 -11.13 -5.13 0.16
C VAL A 196 -11.13 -4.36 -1.16
N SER A 197 -10.36 -4.83 -2.15
CA SER A 197 -10.29 -4.21 -3.47
C SER A 197 -11.62 -4.29 -4.23
N LYS A 198 -12.37 -5.37 -4.08
CA LYS A 198 -13.74 -5.47 -4.61
C LYS A 198 -14.65 -4.39 -4.06
N GLU A 199 -14.59 -4.13 -2.75
CA GLU A 199 -15.36 -3.05 -2.13
C GLU A 199 -14.89 -1.66 -2.56
N ILE A 200 -13.57 -1.45 -2.75
CA ILE A 200 -13.03 -0.20 -3.32
C ILE A 200 -13.62 0.06 -4.70
N ILE A 201 -13.58 -0.91 -5.59
CA ILE A 201 -14.08 -0.77 -6.97
C ILE A 201 -15.60 -0.66 -7.01
N ALA A 202 -16.31 -1.49 -6.25
CA ALA A 202 -17.79 -1.45 -6.18
C ALA A 202 -18.33 -0.12 -5.64
N SER A 203 -17.55 0.61 -4.85
CA SER A 203 -17.94 1.93 -4.32
C SER A 203 -18.12 2.99 -5.41
N GLY A 204 -17.45 2.84 -6.56
CA GLY A 204 -17.43 3.84 -7.63
C GLY A 204 -16.76 5.18 -7.25
N ILE A 205 -16.08 5.24 -6.10
CA ILE A 205 -15.48 6.49 -5.56
C ILE A 205 -14.20 6.86 -6.31
N LEU A 206 -13.37 5.87 -6.64
CA LEU A 206 -12.12 6.12 -7.36
C LEU A 206 -12.37 6.33 -8.86
N PRO A 207 -11.70 7.29 -9.50
CA PRO A 207 -11.80 7.44 -10.95
C PRO A 207 -11.20 6.23 -11.68
N GLU A 208 -11.67 6.02 -12.91
CA GLU A 208 -11.16 4.96 -13.79
C GLU A 208 -9.63 5.03 -13.92
N GLY A 209 -8.97 3.89 -13.78
CA GLY A 209 -7.51 3.77 -13.89
C GLY A 209 -6.74 4.17 -12.62
N ALA A 210 -7.39 4.69 -11.58
CA ALA A 210 -6.72 5.09 -10.34
C ALA A 210 -6.18 3.91 -9.52
N PHE A 211 -6.74 2.71 -9.71
CA PHE A 211 -6.41 1.52 -8.94
C PHE A 211 -6.39 0.27 -9.81
N GLN A 212 -5.41 -0.60 -9.61
CA GLN A 212 -5.35 -1.96 -10.14
C GLN A 212 -4.82 -2.92 -9.09
N LEU A 213 -5.13 -4.23 -9.21
CA LEU A 213 -4.74 -5.28 -8.27
C LEU A 213 -4.13 -6.47 -8.98
N LEU A 214 -3.03 -7.01 -8.42
CA LEU A 214 -2.38 -8.25 -8.86
C LEU A 214 -2.27 -9.26 -7.72
N CYS A 215 -3.03 -10.33 -7.76
CA CYS A 215 -2.97 -11.44 -6.81
C CYS A 215 -1.98 -12.52 -7.28
N GLY A 216 -0.68 -12.18 -7.35
CA GLY A 216 0.34 -13.11 -7.82
C GLY A 216 1.72 -12.46 -7.97
N SER A 217 2.47 -12.90 -8.98
CA SER A 217 3.78 -12.36 -9.30
C SER A 217 3.69 -10.99 -9.98
N LEU A 218 4.76 -10.20 -9.88
CA LEU A 218 4.94 -8.98 -10.68
C LEU A 218 5.35 -9.27 -12.13
N GLY A 219 5.71 -10.52 -12.46
CA GLY A 219 6.26 -10.85 -13.77
C GLY A 219 7.42 -9.91 -14.15
N ASP A 220 7.30 -9.34 -15.34
CA ASP A 220 8.25 -8.38 -15.89
C ASP A 220 7.84 -6.91 -15.70
N MET A 221 6.81 -6.60 -14.88
CA MET A 221 6.30 -5.23 -14.69
C MET A 221 7.40 -4.20 -14.45
N LEU A 222 8.42 -4.55 -13.63
CA LEU A 222 9.51 -3.64 -13.32
C LEU A 222 10.46 -3.38 -14.50
N GLU A 223 10.37 -4.13 -15.59
CA GLU A 223 11.13 -3.84 -16.82
C GLU A 223 10.52 -2.68 -17.64
N HIS A 224 9.25 -2.32 -17.34
CA HIS A 224 8.48 -1.30 -18.08
C HIS A 224 8.31 0.02 -17.32
N VAL A 225 9.00 0.17 -16.17
CA VAL A 225 8.95 1.40 -15.36
C VAL A 225 9.91 2.48 -15.87
N ASP A 226 9.55 3.74 -15.63
CA ASP A 226 10.37 4.90 -16.00
C ASP A 226 10.53 5.91 -14.83
N CYS A 227 11.23 7.02 -15.07
CA CYS A 227 11.53 8.03 -14.06
C CYS A 227 10.30 8.74 -13.47
N GLN A 228 9.13 8.61 -14.08
CA GLN A 228 7.87 9.15 -13.56
C GLN A 228 7.14 8.17 -12.63
N ASP A 229 7.55 6.90 -12.63
CA ASP A 229 6.95 5.88 -11.75
C ASP A 229 7.59 5.88 -10.36
N VAL A 230 6.86 5.26 -9.44
CA VAL A 230 7.32 5.03 -8.06
C VAL A 230 7.14 3.55 -7.73
N VAL A 231 8.15 2.92 -7.18
CA VAL A 231 8.05 1.58 -6.61
C VAL A 231 8.16 1.68 -5.09
N THR A 232 7.19 1.13 -4.38
CA THR A 232 7.24 1.00 -2.92
C THR A 232 7.26 -0.47 -2.55
N PHE A 233 8.20 -0.85 -1.72
CA PHE A 233 8.39 -2.21 -1.25
C PHE A 233 8.37 -2.29 0.26
N THR A 234 7.63 -3.26 0.80
CA THR A 234 7.69 -3.64 2.21
C THR A 234 7.95 -5.15 2.29
N GLY A 235 9.03 -5.57 2.96
CA GLY A 235 9.40 -6.97 3.09
C GLY A 235 10.83 -7.18 3.58
N SER A 236 11.47 -8.29 3.18
CA SER A 236 12.86 -8.57 3.57
C SER A 236 13.87 -7.68 2.84
N ALA A 237 14.97 -7.31 3.53
CA ALA A 237 16.04 -6.51 2.94
C ALA A 237 16.63 -7.18 1.69
N SER A 238 16.79 -8.50 1.70
CA SER A 238 17.33 -9.24 0.55
C SER A 238 16.46 -9.09 -0.70
N THR A 239 15.14 -9.22 -0.57
CA THR A 239 14.21 -9.03 -1.68
C THR A 239 14.18 -7.55 -2.11
N GLY A 240 14.14 -6.61 -1.16
CA GLY A 240 14.16 -5.19 -1.44
C GLY A 240 15.40 -4.78 -2.24
N MET A 241 16.57 -5.24 -1.83
CA MET A 241 17.84 -4.98 -2.54
C MET A 241 17.87 -5.62 -3.93
N MET A 242 17.34 -6.83 -4.09
CA MET A 242 17.23 -7.48 -5.40
C MET A 242 16.36 -6.66 -6.35
N LEU A 243 15.22 -6.16 -5.88
CA LEU A 243 14.31 -5.33 -6.69
C LEU A 243 14.91 -3.96 -6.99
N LYS A 244 15.49 -3.30 -5.99
CA LYS A 244 16.11 -1.97 -6.13
C LYS A 244 17.27 -1.96 -7.11
N ASN A 245 18.03 -3.05 -7.20
CA ASN A 245 19.17 -3.19 -8.10
C ASN A 245 18.81 -3.68 -9.50
N LYS A 246 17.52 -3.82 -9.85
CA LYS A 246 17.14 -4.11 -11.23
C LYS A 246 17.64 -3.00 -12.17
N SER A 247 18.14 -3.40 -13.34
CA SER A 247 18.71 -2.44 -14.32
C SER A 247 17.72 -1.34 -14.72
N SER A 248 16.46 -1.70 -14.92
CA SER A 248 15.37 -0.76 -15.22
C SER A 248 15.17 0.30 -14.13
N ILE A 249 15.21 -0.11 -12.85
CA ILE A 249 15.10 0.81 -11.71
C ILE A 249 16.27 1.79 -11.68
N VAL A 250 17.49 1.27 -11.81
CA VAL A 250 18.72 2.08 -11.72
C VAL A 250 18.89 2.97 -12.94
N SER A 251 18.78 2.41 -14.16
CA SER A 251 19.04 3.13 -15.42
C SER A 251 18.01 4.21 -15.71
N ASN A 252 16.75 3.98 -15.31
CA ASN A 252 15.66 4.92 -15.51
C ASN A 252 15.45 5.88 -14.33
N ALA A 253 16.32 5.83 -13.30
CA ALA A 253 16.23 6.65 -12.09
C ALA A 253 14.84 6.57 -11.42
N VAL A 254 14.24 5.37 -11.37
CA VAL A 254 12.93 5.15 -10.78
C VAL A 254 12.99 5.39 -9.27
N ARG A 255 12.02 6.12 -8.73
CA ARG A 255 11.91 6.34 -7.28
C ARG A 255 11.57 5.01 -6.60
N PHE A 256 12.47 4.54 -5.76
CA PHE A 256 12.31 3.28 -5.03
C PHE A 256 12.32 3.53 -3.52
N ASN A 257 11.16 3.38 -2.88
CA ASN A 257 11.04 3.43 -1.43
C ASN A 257 11.02 2.00 -0.86
N MET A 258 11.89 1.74 0.11
CA MET A 258 12.06 0.43 0.71
C MET A 258 11.87 0.51 2.23
N GLU A 259 10.87 -0.18 2.73
CA GLU A 259 10.73 -0.55 4.14
C GLU A 259 11.11 -2.02 4.27
N ALA A 260 12.22 -2.29 4.93
CA ALA A 260 12.76 -3.65 5.00
C ALA A 260 13.36 -3.94 6.37
N ASP A 261 13.04 -5.12 6.90
CA ASP A 261 13.44 -5.61 8.20
C ASP A 261 13.05 -4.64 9.34
N SER A 262 13.78 -4.63 10.44
CA SER A 262 13.56 -3.71 11.56
C SER A 262 14.88 -3.35 12.21
N LEU A 263 15.01 -2.08 12.57
CA LEU A 263 16.10 -1.56 13.41
C LEU A 263 15.60 -1.11 14.78
N ASN A 264 14.34 -1.40 15.11
CA ASN A 264 13.74 -1.03 16.39
C ASN A 264 14.39 -1.82 17.53
N CYS A 265 14.68 -1.15 18.62
CA CYS A 265 15.23 -1.77 19.82
C CYS A 265 14.44 -1.33 21.06
N SER A 266 14.43 -2.20 22.06
CA SER A 266 13.98 -1.87 23.41
C SER A 266 15.18 -1.92 24.35
N ILE A 267 15.48 -0.79 24.99
CA ILE A 267 16.67 -0.64 25.85
C ILE A 267 16.19 -0.44 27.28
N LEU A 268 16.57 -1.37 28.17
CA LEU A 268 16.37 -1.23 29.62
C LEU A 268 17.57 -0.50 30.21
N GLY A 269 17.32 0.60 30.92
CA GLY A 269 18.37 1.35 31.63
C GLY A 269 18.94 0.56 32.82
N PRO A 270 20.16 0.85 33.25
CA PRO A 270 20.83 0.07 34.31
C PRO A 270 20.12 0.16 35.69
N GLU A 271 19.35 1.22 35.92
CA GLU A 271 18.62 1.43 37.19
C GLU A 271 17.28 0.70 37.24
N ALA A 272 16.76 0.22 36.12
CA ALA A 272 15.52 -0.54 36.03
C ALA A 272 15.75 -2.01 36.37
N ALA A 273 15.93 -2.30 37.64
CA ALA A 273 16.19 -3.64 38.17
C ALA A 273 14.89 -4.44 38.36
N PRO A 274 14.96 -5.80 38.45
CA PRO A 274 13.81 -6.61 38.84
C PRO A 274 13.19 -6.12 40.15
N GLY A 275 11.86 -5.89 40.14
CA GLY A 275 11.11 -5.33 41.26
C GLY A 275 10.78 -3.85 41.15
N THR A 276 11.35 -3.13 40.18
CA THR A 276 10.94 -1.74 39.85
C THR A 276 9.76 -1.72 38.88
N GLU A 277 9.02 -0.63 38.90
CA GLU A 277 7.88 -0.42 37.98
C GLU A 277 8.34 -0.38 36.51
N GLU A 278 9.47 0.25 36.24
CA GLU A 278 10.09 0.35 34.90
C GLU A 278 10.44 -1.04 34.34
N PHE A 279 11.00 -1.92 35.17
CA PHE A 279 11.29 -3.29 34.76
C PHE A 279 10.01 -4.07 34.43
N ALA A 280 8.98 -3.94 35.28
CA ALA A 280 7.70 -4.60 35.04
C ALA A 280 7.02 -4.11 33.75
N LEU A 281 7.07 -2.80 33.49
CA LEU A 281 6.56 -2.19 32.27
C LEU A 281 7.36 -2.67 31.03
N PHE A 282 8.68 -2.67 31.12
CA PHE A 282 9.54 -3.17 30.03
C PHE A 282 9.20 -4.62 29.65
N VAL A 283 9.12 -5.52 30.65
CA VAL A 283 8.77 -6.92 30.40
C VAL A 283 7.39 -7.04 29.76
N LYS A 284 6.40 -6.30 30.26
CA LYS A 284 5.04 -6.29 29.71
C LYS A 284 5.02 -5.87 28.23
N GLU A 285 5.71 -4.79 27.89
CA GLU A 285 5.71 -4.29 26.51
C GLU A 285 6.52 -5.21 25.57
N VAL A 286 7.64 -5.77 26.01
CA VAL A 286 8.39 -6.78 25.24
C VAL A 286 7.53 -8.02 24.97
N VAL A 287 6.84 -8.55 25.98
CA VAL A 287 5.92 -9.69 25.81
C VAL A 287 4.81 -9.35 24.83
N ARG A 288 4.25 -8.13 24.91
CA ARG A 288 3.22 -7.66 23.98
C ARG A 288 3.75 -7.64 22.55
N GLU A 289 4.95 -7.06 22.32
CA GLU A 289 5.56 -7.02 21.00
C GLU A 289 5.85 -8.41 20.42
N MET A 290 6.24 -9.37 21.27
CA MET A 290 6.48 -10.75 20.86
C MET A 290 5.20 -11.52 20.51
N THR A 291 4.06 -11.16 21.10
CA THR A 291 2.83 -11.97 21.01
C THR A 291 1.75 -11.39 20.09
N VAL A 292 1.65 -10.06 19.96
CA VAL A 292 0.69 -9.43 19.04
C VAL A 292 1.01 -9.85 17.59
N LYS A 293 -0.02 -10.26 16.86
CA LYS A 293 0.09 -10.84 15.50
C LYS A 293 1.09 -12.02 15.43
N ALA A 294 1.19 -12.81 16.51
CA ALA A 294 2.17 -13.90 16.61
C ALA A 294 3.62 -13.44 16.33
N GLY A 295 3.96 -12.20 16.68
CA GLY A 295 5.26 -11.60 16.42
C GLY A 295 5.54 -11.25 14.94
N GLN A 296 4.54 -11.34 14.07
CA GLN A 296 4.67 -11.01 12.64
C GLN A 296 4.56 -9.50 12.40
N LYS A 297 5.48 -8.75 12.97
CA LYS A 297 5.58 -7.30 12.88
C LYS A 297 6.98 -6.87 12.46
N CYS A 298 7.09 -5.67 11.90
CA CYS A 298 8.36 -5.01 11.59
C CYS A 298 8.94 -4.21 12.77
N THR A 299 8.28 -4.25 13.92
CA THR A 299 8.68 -3.55 15.16
C THR A 299 9.16 -4.52 16.21
#